data_6ce890faadc466e5490cc14dca32afd4
#
_entry.id   6ce890faadc466e5490cc14dca32afd4
#
_cell.length_a   1.000
_cell.length_b   1.000
_cell.length_c   1.000
_cell.angle_alpha   90.00
_cell.angle_beta   90.00
_cell.angle_gamma   90.00
#
_symmetry.space_group_name_H-M   'P 1'
#
loop_
_entity.id
_entity.type
_entity.pdbx_description
1 polymer ?
#
loop_
_entity_poly.entity_id
_entity_poly.type
_entity_poly.pdbx_seq_one_letter_code
_entity_poly.pdbx_strand_id
1 'polypeptide(L)'
;MKELNSTPSKRDKKTFLIHQFLFVILLATSYPTSVFSQTYRKIAGWSDEVNNRIESFLNTTLTMNNRKVAVFDGDGTVIGQVPYYLADEALYRYADKNYKDRNDPQAKSKIAILNRMVKDGNNVGKVYVEDRVHFLAGMTPAEIMDMGYECYLDSYQGKFYPEMKQLIANLKEYGFEVWILTASPEFLYQKFLAEELGLPDTQILGVKSVVANGRLTDEIIMPIPQDDGKANVIPTFIKARPLIVGGNSRGDMDMLNQSCGLKIVVNPDDTTIRGKEDGPMNGYTVKQYWGKRGSGHREM
;
A
#
# COMPACT_ATOMS: atom_id res chain seq x y z
N MET A 1 19.98 -14.55 -81.46
CA MET A 1 19.45 -13.87 -80.25
C MET A 1 20.51 -13.94 -79.22
N LYS A 2 21.15 -12.78 -78.88
CA LYS A 2 22.15 -12.67 -77.86
C LYS A 2 21.48 -12.00 -76.64
N GLU A 3 21.38 -12.72 -75.54
CA GLU A 3 20.96 -12.14 -74.29
C GLU A 3 22.10 -11.29 -73.70
N LEU A 4 21.78 -10.03 -73.40
CA LEU A 4 22.66 -9.10 -72.70
C LEU A 4 22.38 -9.23 -71.16
N ASN A 5 23.26 -9.99 -70.53
CA ASN A 5 23.35 -9.97 -69.06
C ASN A 5 24.17 -8.73 -68.62
N SER A 6 23.50 -7.67 -68.16
CA SER A 6 24.17 -6.52 -67.55
C SER A 6 24.16 -6.70 -65.99
N THR A 7 25.33 -7.01 -65.48
CA THR A 7 25.56 -6.97 -64.01
C THR A 7 25.64 -5.54 -63.54
N PRO A 8 24.95 -5.14 -62.49
CA PRO A 8 25.01 -3.74 -61.97
C PRO A 8 26.39 -3.41 -61.44
N SER A 9 26.84 -2.21 -61.76
CA SER A 9 28.14 -1.65 -61.39
C SER A 9 28.33 -1.59 -59.87
N LYS A 10 29.55 -1.86 -59.39
CA LYS A 10 29.96 -1.77 -57.99
C LYS A 10 29.67 -0.38 -57.34
N ARG A 11 29.50 0.65 -58.15
CA ARG A 11 29.19 2.03 -57.69
C ARG A 11 27.75 2.14 -57.18
N ASP A 12 26.80 1.47 -57.82
CA ASP A 12 25.38 1.56 -57.44
C ASP A 12 25.07 0.88 -56.11
N LYS A 13 25.80 -0.20 -55.80
CA LYS A 13 25.65 -0.90 -54.53
C LYS A 13 26.11 -0.08 -53.31
N LYS A 14 27.18 0.72 -53.45
CA LYS A 14 27.66 1.59 -52.35
C LYS A 14 26.70 2.76 -52.11
N THR A 15 26.15 3.36 -53.11
CA THR A 15 25.21 4.47 -53.01
C THR A 15 23.89 3.99 -52.37
N PHE A 16 23.42 2.82 -52.74
CA PHE A 16 22.21 2.21 -52.18
C PHE A 16 22.39 1.86 -50.70
N LEU A 17 23.54 1.31 -50.28
CA LEU A 17 23.83 1.02 -48.88
C LEU A 17 23.92 2.30 -48.02
N ILE A 18 24.51 3.37 -48.56
CA ILE A 18 24.62 4.64 -47.82
C ILE A 18 23.23 5.27 -47.59
N HIS A 19 22.33 5.20 -48.60
CA HIS A 19 20.97 5.69 -48.42
C HIS A 19 20.14 4.86 -47.43
N GLN A 20 20.32 3.56 -47.39
CA GLN A 20 19.66 2.73 -46.37
C GLN A 20 20.19 2.99 -44.97
N PHE A 21 21.50 3.21 -44.83
CA PHE A 21 22.09 3.52 -43.51
C PHE A 21 21.67 4.90 -43.02
N LEU A 22 21.59 5.92 -43.86
CA LEU A 22 21.10 7.23 -43.54
C LEU A 22 19.60 7.23 -43.16
N PHE A 23 18.78 6.40 -43.83
CA PHE A 23 17.36 6.27 -43.50
C PHE A 23 17.11 5.59 -42.15
N VAL A 24 17.93 4.59 -41.82
CA VAL A 24 17.87 3.92 -40.47
C VAL A 24 18.33 4.86 -39.37
N ILE A 25 19.35 5.70 -39.62
CA ILE A 25 19.80 6.69 -38.64
C ILE A 25 18.76 7.80 -38.44
N LEU A 26 18.08 8.27 -39.49
CA LEU A 26 17.00 9.25 -39.37
C LEU A 26 15.75 8.72 -38.64
N LEU A 27 15.44 7.42 -38.79
CA LEU A 27 14.34 6.78 -38.05
C LEU A 27 14.68 6.54 -36.58
N ALA A 28 15.96 6.41 -36.22
CA ALA A 28 16.39 6.24 -34.84
C ALA A 28 16.40 7.55 -34.02
N THR A 29 16.37 8.72 -34.69
CA THR A 29 16.41 10.01 -33.99
C THR A 29 15.05 10.68 -33.80
N SER A 30 13.95 10.06 -34.26
CA SER A 30 12.61 10.62 -34.17
C SER A 30 11.65 9.89 -33.23
N TYR A 31 12.15 9.23 -32.20
CA TYR A 31 11.28 8.94 -31.06
C TYR A 31 11.03 10.26 -30.35
N PRO A 32 9.79 10.79 -30.35
CA PRO A 32 9.49 11.89 -29.47
C PRO A 32 9.68 11.34 -28.05
N THR A 33 10.75 11.75 -27.40
CA THR A 33 10.76 11.69 -25.93
C THR A 33 9.63 12.64 -25.51
N SER A 34 8.42 12.12 -25.39
CA SER A 34 7.38 12.79 -24.66
C SER A 34 7.94 12.96 -23.25
N VAL A 35 8.53 14.11 -23.02
CA VAL A 35 8.78 14.59 -21.66
C VAL A 35 7.37 14.76 -21.08
N PHE A 36 6.82 13.70 -20.51
CA PHE A 36 5.68 13.83 -19.63
C PHE A 36 6.16 14.76 -18.52
N SER A 37 5.76 16.01 -18.58
CA SER A 37 5.91 16.94 -17.48
C SER A 37 5.10 16.37 -16.33
N GLN A 38 5.78 15.66 -15.43
CA GLN A 38 5.16 15.18 -14.20
C GLN A 38 4.86 16.43 -13.39
N THR A 39 3.58 16.73 -13.23
CA THR A 39 3.13 17.93 -12.52
C THR A 39 2.52 17.50 -11.19
N TYR A 40 3.12 17.98 -10.10
CA TYR A 40 2.57 17.82 -8.78
C TYR A 40 1.21 18.51 -8.68
N ARG A 41 0.21 17.80 -8.23
CA ARG A 41 -1.09 18.36 -7.90
C ARG A 41 -1.16 18.66 -6.42
N LYS A 42 -1.32 19.95 -6.09
CA LYS A 42 -1.45 20.41 -4.71
C LYS A 42 -2.55 19.63 -3.99
N ILE A 43 -2.21 19.08 -2.84
CA ILE A 43 -3.13 18.32 -2.02
C ILE A 43 -3.99 19.29 -1.22
N ALA A 44 -5.30 19.27 -1.49
CA ALA A 44 -6.26 20.12 -0.80
C ALA A 44 -6.33 19.73 0.69
N GLY A 45 -6.41 20.73 1.57
CA GLY A 45 -6.45 20.49 3.02
C GLY A 45 -5.08 20.45 3.70
N TRP A 46 -3.98 20.30 2.94
CA TRP A 46 -2.63 20.38 3.48
C TRP A 46 -2.05 21.81 3.35
N SER A 47 -1.21 22.20 4.31
CA SER A 47 -0.58 23.52 4.26
C SER A 47 0.32 23.67 3.02
N ASP A 48 0.58 24.92 2.62
CA ASP A 48 1.50 25.21 1.52
C ASP A 48 2.91 24.70 1.82
N GLU A 49 3.36 24.81 3.06
CA GLU A 49 4.65 24.29 3.48
C GLU A 49 4.78 22.78 3.20
N VAL A 50 3.77 22.01 3.60
CA VAL A 50 3.74 20.56 3.37
C VAL A 50 3.71 20.23 1.89
N ASN A 51 2.84 20.91 1.13
CA ASN A 51 2.75 20.71 -0.31
C ASN A 51 4.08 21.02 -1.02
N ASN A 52 4.68 22.17 -0.73
CA ASN A 52 5.95 22.58 -1.34
C ASN A 52 7.08 21.61 -1.00
N ARG A 53 7.07 21.06 0.21
CA ARG A 53 8.09 20.10 0.63
C ARG A 53 7.96 18.76 -0.10
N ILE A 54 6.74 18.27 -0.26
CA ILE A 54 6.48 17.05 -1.02
C ILE A 54 6.83 17.24 -2.49
N GLU A 55 6.36 18.31 -3.10
CA GLU A 55 6.68 18.65 -4.49
C GLU A 55 8.18 18.75 -4.72
N SER A 56 8.89 19.51 -3.88
CA SER A 56 10.34 19.63 -3.97
C SER A 56 11.04 18.28 -3.87
N PHE A 57 10.61 17.43 -2.94
CA PHE A 57 11.17 16.09 -2.81
C PHE A 57 10.87 15.22 -4.04
N LEU A 58 9.63 15.19 -4.51
CA LEU A 58 9.26 14.41 -5.69
C LEU A 58 10.06 14.84 -6.92
N ASN A 59 10.28 16.14 -7.10
CA ASN A 59 11.08 16.67 -8.19
C ASN A 59 12.54 16.19 -8.14
N THR A 60 13.12 15.98 -6.95
CA THR A 60 14.46 15.37 -6.84
C THR A 60 14.51 13.93 -7.30
N THR A 61 13.36 13.24 -7.34
CA THR A 61 13.28 11.84 -7.75
C THR A 61 13.10 11.64 -9.27
N LEU A 62 12.90 12.72 -10.04
CA LEU A 62 12.64 12.64 -11.48
C LEU A 62 13.78 12.00 -12.26
N THR A 63 15.01 12.21 -11.84
CA THR A 63 16.22 11.66 -12.49
C THR A 63 16.62 10.26 -11.96
N MET A 64 15.88 9.73 -10.99
CA MET A 64 16.18 8.42 -10.43
C MET A 64 15.71 7.30 -11.37
N ASN A 65 16.63 6.41 -11.71
CA ASN A 65 16.35 5.22 -12.52
C ASN A 65 16.05 3.97 -11.69
N ASN A 66 16.23 4.05 -10.36
CA ASN A 66 15.96 2.94 -9.44
C ASN A 66 14.47 2.88 -9.07
N ARG A 67 14.06 1.74 -8.51
CA ARG A 67 12.71 1.58 -7.93
C ARG A 67 12.45 2.69 -6.91
N LYS A 68 11.39 3.44 -7.11
CA LYS A 68 10.90 4.46 -6.18
C LYS A 68 9.76 3.85 -5.38
N VAL A 69 9.98 3.61 -4.10
CA VAL A 69 9.03 2.93 -3.23
C VAL A 69 8.49 3.89 -2.17
N ALA A 70 7.17 3.88 -2.02
CA ALA A 70 6.45 4.50 -0.90
C ALA A 70 5.67 3.43 -0.14
N VAL A 71 5.70 3.48 1.20
CA VAL A 71 5.01 2.54 2.08
C VAL A 71 4.14 3.30 3.06
N PHE A 72 2.88 2.94 3.14
CA PHE A 72 1.92 3.57 4.06
C PHE A 72 1.25 2.51 4.92
N ASP A 73 1.05 2.83 6.20
CA ASP A 73 0.10 2.10 7.03
C ASP A 73 -1.33 2.26 6.48
N GLY A 74 -2.20 1.29 6.77
CA GLY A 74 -3.59 1.30 6.31
C GLY A 74 -4.51 2.06 7.26
N ASP A 75 -4.80 1.44 8.40
CA ASP A 75 -5.80 1.91 9.37
C ASP A 75 -5.31 3.13 10.14
N GLY A 76 -6.06 4.23 10.07
CA GLY A 76 -5.69 5.51 10.68
C GLY A 76 -4.77 6.36 9.81
N THR A 77 -4.17 5.81 8.76
CA THR A 77 -3.27 6.50 7.83
C THR A 77 -3.91 6.76 6.49
N VAL A 78 -4.44 5.74 5.84
CA VAL A 78 -5.11 5.84 4.53
C VAL A 78 -6.62 5.79 4.68
N ILE A 79 -7.10 4.98 5.60
CA ILE A 79 -8.53 4.82 5.92
C ILE A 79 -8.77 5.00 7.42
N GLY A 80 -9.89 5.62 7.79
CA GLY A 80 -10.29 5.79 9.19
C GLY A 80 -10.59 4.46 9.89
N GLN A 81 -10.18 4.35 11.14
CA GLN A 81 -10.21 3.11 11.94
C GLN A 81 -11.29 3.08 13.03
N VAL A 82 -12.25 4.01 13.02
CA VAL A 82 -13.21 4.21 14.10
C VAL A 82 -14.62 3.88 13.60
N PRO A 83 -15.50 3.30 14.41
CA PRO A 83 -15.33 2.92 15.83
C PRO A 83 -14.45 1.70 16.07
N TYR A 84 -14.29 0.82 15.07
CA TYR A 84 -13.45 -0.37 15.10
C TYR A 84 -12.54 -0.43 13.88
N TYR A 85 -11.50 -1.24 13.94
CA TYR A 85 -10.78 -1.63 12.73
C TYR A 85 -11.73 -2.39 11.79
N LEU A 86 -11.60 -2.15 10.49
CA LEU A 86 -12.42 -2.84 9.50
C LEU A 86 -12.32 -4.36 9.65
N ALA A 87 -11.12 -4.88 9.95
CA ALA A 87 -10.91 -6.30 10.18
C ALA A 87 -11.83 -6.86 11.28
N ASP A 88 -11.90 -6.18 12.43
CA ASP A 88 -12.70 -6.65 13.57
C ASP A 88 -14.20 -6.60 13.23
N GLU A 89 -14.65 -5.49 12.66
CA GLU A 89 -16.03 -5.31 12.25
C GLU A 89 -16.46 -6.38 11.24
N ALA A 90 -15.60 -6.70 10.27
CA ALA A 90 -15.87 -7.73 9.28
C ALA A 90 -16.05 -9.10 9.93
N LEU A 91 -15.17 -9.46 10.88
CA LEU A 91 -15.27 -10.75 11.60
C LEU A 91 -16.53 -10.81 12.46
N TYR A 92 -16.86 -9.75 13.19
CA TYR A 92 -18.07 -9.71 14.03
C TYR A 92 -19.35 -9.86 13.21
N ARG A 93 -19.48 -9.14 12.10
CA ARG A 93 -20.63 -9.23 11.20
C ARG A 93 -20.75 -10.62 10.58
N TYR A 94 -19.62 -11.16 10.12
CA TYR A 94 -19.62 -12.50 9.55
C TYR A 94 -20.06 -13.55 10.56
N ALA A 95 -19.59 -13.45 11.80
CA ALA A 95 -19.97 -14.38 12.85
C ALA A 95 -21.45 -14.24 13.24
N ASP A 96 -21.94 -13.04 13.35
CA ASP A 96 -23.36 -12.78 13.62
C ASP A 96 -24.26 -13.42 12.55
N LYS A 97 -23.88 -13.29 11.29
CA LYS A 97 -24.63 -13.86 10.15
C LYS A 97 -24.52 -15.39 10.06
N ASN A 98 -23.35 -15.96 10.36
CA ASN A 98 -23.04 -17.34 9.99
C ASN A 98 -22.89 -18.31 11.16
N TYR A 99 -22.63 -17.84 12.40
CA TYR A 99 -22.30 -18.69 13.54
C TYR A 99 -23.18 -18.49 14.76
N LYS A 100 -23.84 -17.35 14.93
CA LYS A 100 -24.59 -16.97 16.12
C LYS A 100 -25.62 -18.00 16.57
N ASP A 101 -26.39 -18.52 15.63
CA ASP A 101 -27.50 -19.44 15.91
C ASP A 101 -27.11 -20.93 15.70
N ARG A 102 -25.82 -21.18 15.51
CA ARG A 102 -25.28 -22.53 15.31
C ARG A 102 -24.67 -23.11 16.59
N ASN A 103 -24.87 -24.40 16.80
CA ASN A 103 -24.37 -25.14 17.96
C ASN A 103 -23.30 -26.21 17.65
N ASP A 104 -22.86 -26.28 16.39
CA ASP A 104 -21.83 -27.21 15.98
C ASP A 104 -20.43 -26.80 16.50
N PRO A 105 -19.45 -27.74 16.51
CA PRO A 105 -18.12 -27.48 17.04
C PRO A 105 -17.37 -26.30 16.32
N GLN A 106 -17.58 -26.15 15.01
CA GLN A 106 -16.95 -25.06 14.25
C GLN A 106 -17.45 -23.69 14.71
N ALA A 107 -18.77 -23.50 14.79
CA ALA A 107 -19.37 -22.25 15.23
C ALA A 107 -18.94 -21.90 16.66
N LYS A 108 -18.96 -22.88 17.58
CA LYS A 108 -18.48 -22.68 18.95
C LYS A 108 -17.02 -22.23 19.01
N SER A 109 -16.15 -22.84 18.22
CA SER A 109 -14.74 -22.47 18.14
C SER A 109 -14.56 -21.04 17.64
N LYS A 110 -15.25 -20.65 16.54
CA LYS A 110 -15.17 -19.29 15.97
C LYS A 110 -15.71 -18.23 16.93
N ILE A 111 -16.83 -18.50 17.60
CA ILE A 111 -17.40 -17.59 18.62
C ILE A 111 -16.45 -17.47 19.82
N ALA A 112 -15.80 -18.55 20.26
CA ALA A 112 -14.83 -18.48 21.35
C ALA A 112 -13.63 -17.59 21.02
N ILE A 113 -13.15 -17.59 19.78
CA ILE A 113 -12.09 -16.67 19.31
C ILE A 113 -12.57 -15.22 19.43
N LEU A 114 -13.75 -14.88 18.91
CA LEU A 114 -14.28 -13.52 18.97
C LEU A 114 -14.51 -13.06 20.42
N ASN A 115 -14.97 -13.95 21.30
CA ASN A 115 -15.14 -13.62 22.72
C ASN A 115 -13.81 -13.26 23.40
N ARG A 116 -12.70 -13.90 22.99
CA ARG A 116 -11.37 -13.49 23.46
C ARG A 116 -11.02 -12.12 22.94
N MET A 117 -11.19 -11.86 21.63
CA MET A 117 -10.92 -10.57 21.02
C MET A 117 -11.72 -9.43 21.68
N VAL A 118 -13.02 -9.64 21.94
CA VAL A 118 -13.87 -8.67 22.64
C VAL A 118 -13.39 -8.43 24.06
N LYS A 119 -13.01 -9.49 24.79
CA LYS A 119 -12.50 -9.39 26.16
C LYS A 119 -11.18 -8.61 26.24
N ASP A 120 -10.31 -8.84 25.26
CA ASP A 120 -9.01 -8.15 25.18
C ASP A 120 -9.17 -6.68 24.74
N GLY A 121 -10.36 -6.33 24.25
CA GLY A 121 -10.70 -5.00 23.77
C GLY A 121 -9.78 -4.56 22.64
N ASN A 122 -9.91 -3.65 21.85
CA ASN A 122 -9.10 -3.22 20.70
C ASN A 122 -7.56 -3.29 20.91
N ASN A 123 -7.10 -4.29 21.67
CA ASN A 123 -5.69 -4.56 21.88
C ASN A 123 -5.10 -5.17 20.62
N VAL A 124 -4.23 -4.44 19.97
CA VAL A 124 -3.49 -4.87 18.77
C VAL A 124 -2.23 -5.67 19.10
N GLY A 125 -2.19 -6.32 20.27
CA GLY A 125 -1.09 -7.22 20.63
C GLY A 125 -1.02 -8.45 19.73
N LYS A 126 0.12 -9.14 19.75
CA LYS A 126 0.39 -10.29 18.87
C LYS A 126 -0.73 -11.34 18.89
N VAL A 127 -1.18 -11.73 20.08
CA VAL A 127 -2.26 -12.74 20.25
C VAL A 127 -3.56 -12.28 19.58
N TYR A 128 -3.89 -11.01 19.69
CA TYR A 128 -5.08 -10.45 19.07
C TYR A 128 -5.01 -10.51 17.53
N VAL A 129 -3.85 -10.22 16.97
CA VAL A 129 -3.61 -10.32 15.52
C VAL A 129 -3.68 -11.78 15.05
N GLU A 130 -3.12 -12.71 15.82
CA GLU A 130 -3.19 -14.15 15.56
C GLU A 130 -4.64 -14.66 15.62
N ASP A 131 -5.45 -14.20 16.58
CA ASP A 131 -6.85 -14.58 16.69
C ASP A 131 -7.68 -14.19 15.45
N ARG A 132 -7.40 -13.06 14.83
CA ARG A 132 -8.02 -12.71 13.52
C ARG A 132 -7.73 -13.75 12.45
N VAL A 133 -6.49 -14.24 12.37
CA VAL A 133 -6.09 -15.29 11.42
C VAL A 133 -6.75 -16.61 11.75
N HIS A 134 -6.75 -17.02 13.03
CA HIS A 134 -7.39 -18.25 13.49
C HIS A 134 -8.89 -18.26 13.20
N PHE A 135 -9.55 -17.10 13.30
CA PHE A 135 -10.95 -16.98 12.89
C PHE A 135 -11.14 -17.24 11.39
N LEU A 136 -10.24 -16.77 10.54
CA LEU A 136 -10.32 -16.90 9.09
C LEU A 136 -9.88 -18.27 8.58
N ALA A 137 -9.18 -19.08 9.39
CA ALA A 137 -8.71 -20.40 8.99
C ALA A 137 -9.87 -21.30 8.52
N GLY A 138 -9.65 -22.01 7.41
CA GLY A 138 -10.64 -22.84 6.73
C GLY A 138 -11.44 -22.13 5.63
N MET A 139 -11.38 -20.81 5.54
CA MET A 139 -12.01 -20.03 4.46
C MET A 139 -11.10 -19.94 3.23
N THR A 140 -11.69 -19.72 2.07
CA THR A 140 -10.93 -19.41 0.85
C THR A 140 -10.51 -17.94 0.84
N PRO A 141 -9.41 -17.57 0.13
CA PRO A 141 -9.05 -16.17 -0.06
C PRO A 141 -10.19 -15.31 -0.61
N ALA A 142 -10.97 -15.83 -1.56
CA ALA A 142 -12.09 -15.12 -2.14
C ALA A 142 -13.19 -14.80 -1.13
N GLU A 143 -13.58 -15.78 -0.29
CA GLU A 143 -14.55 -15.57 0.80
C GLU A 143 -14.11 -14.47 1.75
N ILE A 144 -12.81 -14.39 2.05
CA ILE A 144 -12.25 -13.38 2.97
C ILE A 144 -12.20 -12.01 2.30
N MET A 145 -11.79 -11.94 1.04
CA MET A 145 -11.80 -10.70 0.26
C MET A 145 -13.23 -10.13 0.16
N ASP A 146 -14.20 -10.96 -0.10
CA ASP A 146 -15.60 -10.54 -0.18
C ASP A 146 -16.13 -10.08 1.19
N MET A 147 -15.77 -10.79 2.28
CA MET A 147 -16.11 -10.36 3.65
C MET A 147 -15.58 -8.96 3.97
N GLY A 148 -14.31 -8.69 3.66
CA GLY A 148 -13.71 -7.37 3.86
C GLY A 148 -14.36 -6.29 2.98
N TYR A 149 -14.65 -6.64 1.75
CA TYR A 149 -15.26 -5.73 0.78
C TYR A 149 -16.71 -5.38 1.14
N GLU A 150 -17.53 -6.37 1.54
CA GLU A 150 -18.89 -6.12 2.05
C GLU A 150 -18.86 -5.19 3.27
N CYS A 151 -17.98 -5.45 4.23
CA CYS A 151 -17.82 -4.59 5.40
C CYS A 151 -17.39 -3.16 5.02
N TYR A 152 -16.49 -3.04 4.04
CA TYR A 152 -16.08 -1.73 3.49
C TYR A 152 -17.26 -0.98 2.90
N LEU A 153 -18.02 -1.59 2.00
CA LEU A 153 -19.17 -0.95 1.36
C LEU A 153 -20.21 -0.48 2.38
N ASP A 154 -20.49 -1.31 3.39
CA ASP A 154 -21.52 -1.03 4.38
C ASP A 154 -21.14 0.10 5.36
N SER A 155 -19.86 0.22 5.73
CA SER A 155 -19.49 1.06 6.88
C SER A 155 -18.22 1.87 6.74
N TYR A 156 -17.40 1.61 5.73
CA TYR A 156 -16.07 2.24 5.58
C TYR A 156 -15.88 3.02 4.29
N GLN A 157 -16.81 2.95 3.34
CA GLN A 157 -16.69 3.59 2.03
C GLN A 157 -16.37 5.09 2.09
N GLY A 158 -16.93 5.81 3.05
CA GLY A 158 -16.69 7.24 3.25
C GLY A 158 -15.50 7.58 4.15
N LYS A 159 -14.70 6.61 4.57
CA LYS A 159 -13.64 6.81 5.58
C LYS A 159 -12.23 6.92 5.01
N PHE A 160 -12.05 6.85 3.70
CA PHE A 160 -10.76 7.17 3.11
C PHE A 160 -10.42 8.64 3.30
N TYR A 161 -9.16 8.92 3.61
CA TYR A 161 -8.66 10.28 3.67
C TYR A 161 -8.42 10.80 2.24
N PRO A 162 -9.17 11.81 1.77
CA PRO A 162 -9.05 12.32 0.41
C PRO A 162 -7.63 12.78 0.08
N GLU A 163 -6.94 13.34 1.06
CA GLU A 163 -5.59 13.87 0.93
C GLU A 163 -4.58 12.74 0.70
N MET A 164 -4.75 11.60 1.38
CA MET A 164 -3.90 10.43 1.14
C MET A 164 -4.15 9.81 -0.24
N LYS A 165 -5.40 9.77 -0.68
CA LYS A 165 -5.72 9.35 -2.06
C LYS A 165 -5.04 10.26 -3.08
N GLN A 166 -5.04 11.57 -2.85
CA GLN A 166 -4.39 12.53 -3.74
C GLN A 166 -2.86 12.42 -3.69
N LEU A 167 -2.27 12.19 -2.50
CA LEU A 167 -0.84 11.90 -2.38
C LEU A 167 -0.46 10.65 -3.18
N ILE A 168 -1.21 9.56 -2.99
CA ILE A 168 -0.97 8.30 -3.71
C ILE A 168 -1.07 8.50 -5.23
N ALA A 169 -2.04 9.28 -5.70
CA ALA A 169 -2.15 9.63 -7.11
C ALA A 169 -0.91 10.40 -7.62
N ASN A 170 -0.43 11.41 -6.88
CA ASN A 170 0.80 12.11 -7.22
C ASN A 170 2.01 11.16 -7.26
N LEU A 171 2.14 10.28 -6.27
CA LEU A 171 3.24 9.31 -6.21
C LEU A 171 3.26 8.39 -7.43
N LYS A 172 2.09 7.89 -7.84
CA LYS A 172 1.95 7.05 -9.04
C LYS A 172 2.38 7.82 -10.30
N GLU A 173 2.01 9.08 -10.45
CA GLU A 173 2.45 9.93 -11.56
C GLU A 173 3.96 10.15 -11.58
N TYR A 174 4.60 10.22 -10.40
CA TYR A 174 6.06 10.31 -10.27
C TYR A 174 6.77 8.95 -10.39
N GLY A 175 6.02 7.88 -10.72
CA GLY A 175 6.57 6.55 -10.96
C GLY A 175 6.94 5.78 -9.69
N PHE A 176 6.28 6.08 -8.57
CA PHE A 176 6.46 5.31 -7.35
C PHE A 176 5.63 4.02 -7.36
N GLU A 177 6.23 2.97 -6.86
CA GLU A 177 5.51 1.80 -6.37
C GLU A 177 4.96 2.13 -4.98
N VAL A 178 3.65 2.13 -4.83
CA VAL A 178 2.99 2.45 -3.56
C VAL A 178 2.53 1.16 -2.91
N TRP A 179 2.92 0.95 -1.67
CA TRP A 179 2.59 -0.22 -0.86
C TRP A 179 1.77 0.20 0.35
N ILE A 180 0.73 -0.58 0.65
CA ILE A 180 -0.01 -0.45 1.91
C ILE A 180 0.37 -1.60 2.82
N LEU A 181 0.67 -1.29 4.08
CA LEU A 181 1.12 -2.25 5.08
C LEU A 181 0.24 -2.15 6.32
N THR A 182 -0.54 -3.18 6.60
CA THR A 182 -1.49 -3.22 7.73
C THR A 182 -1.21 -4.39 8.66
N ALA A 183 -1.47 -4.22 9.96
CA ALA A 183 -1.47 -5.30 10.94
C ALA A 183 -2.74 -6.19 10.87
N SER A 184 -3.62 -5.95 9.93
CA SER A 184 -4.81 -6.75 9.68
C SER A 184 -4.53 -7.90 8.71
N PRO A 185 -5.36 -8.98 8.70
CA PRO A 185 -5.24 -10.04 7.72
C PRO A 185 -5.33 -9.51 6.29
N GLU A 186 -4.36 -9.85 5.47
CA GLU A 186 -4.12 -9.26 4.14
C GLU A 186 -5.33 -9.37 3.21
N PHE A 187 -5.94 -10.54 3.11
CA PHE A 187 -7.07 -10.78 2.22
C PHE A 187 -8.31 -9.94 2.57
N LEU A 188 -8.52 -9.56 3.84
CA LEU A 188 -9.63 -8.67 4.21
C LEU A 188 -9.48 -7.27 3.59
N TYR A 189 -8.24 -6.84 3.29
CA TYR A 189 -7.94 -5.48 2.87
C TYR A 189 -7.64 -5.36 1.37
N GLN A 190 -7.19 -6.42 0.72
CA GLN A 190 -6.68 -6.36 -0.64
C GLN A 190 -7.71 -5.81 -1.63
N LYS A 191 -8.93 -6.33 -1.66
CA LYS A 191 -9.91 -5.99 -2.69
C LYS A 191 -10.29 -4.50 -2.66
N PHE A 192 -10.75 -4.00 -1.52
CA PHE A 192 -11.24 -2.63 -1.44
C PHE A 192 -10.11 -1.58 -1.51
N LEU A 193 -8.94 -1.85 -0.92
CA LEU A 193 -7.80 -0.94 -1.02
C LEU A 193 -7.26 -0.88 -2.45
N ALA A 194 -7.20 -2.04 -3.14
CA ALA A 194 -6.77 -2.10 -4.54
C ALA A 194 -7.68 -1.26 -5.44
N GLU A 195 -8.99 -1.40 -5.29
CA GLU A 195 -9.98 -0.66 -6.07
C GLU A 195 -9.94 0.85 -5.77
N GLU A 196 -9.96 1.24 -4.50
CA GLU A 196 -10.02 2.65 -4.09
C GLU A 196 -8.75 3.45 -4.39
N LEU A 197 -7.60 2.80 -4.33
CA LEU A 197 -6.29 3.46 -4.53
C LEU A 197 -5.73 3.21 -5.94
N GLY A 198 -6.36 2.33 -6.72
CA GLY A 198 -5.89 1.90 -8.02
C GLY A 198 -4.50 1.28 -7.93
N LEU A 199 -4.29 0.40 -6.94
CA LEU A 199 -3.06 -0.35 -6.70
C LEU A 199 -3.26 -1.82 -7.08
N PRO A 200 -2.20 -2.54 -7.50
CA PRO A 200 -2.25 -3.99 -7.52
C PRO A 200 -2.53 -4.55 -6.11
N ASP A 201 -3.34 -5.59 -6.00
CA ASP A 201 -3.61 -6.29 -4.73
C ASP A 201 -2.32 -6.81 -4.07
N THR A 202 -1.35 -7.21 -4.87
CA THR A 202 -0.02 -7.64 -4.41
C THR A 202 0.80 -6.55 -3.72
N GLN A 203 0.43 -5.27 -3.86
CA GLN A 203 1.03 -4.13 -3.15
C GLN A 203 0.33 -3.82 -1.83
N ILE A 204 -0.64 -4.63 -1.43
CA ILE A 204 -1.33 -4.52 -0.15
C ILE A 204 -0.89 -5.72 0.71
N LEU A 205 -0.05 -5.42 1.69
CA LEU A 205 0.54 -6.41 2.58
C LEU A 205 -0.11 -6.32 3.96
N GLY A 206 -0.48 -7.47 4.46
CA GLY A 206 -1.03 -7.64 5.80
C GLY A 206 -0.44 -8.85 6.48
N VAL A 207 -1.11 -9.31 7.52
CA VAL A 207 -0.78 -10.60 8.14
C VAL A 207 -1.08 -11.70 7.14
N LYS A 208 -0.04 -12.45 6.80
CA LYS A 208 -0.11 -13.51 5.79
C LYS A 208 -0.35 -14.86 6.46
N SER A 209 -1.23 -15.66 5.87
CA SER A 209 -1.44 -17.05 6.26
C SER A 209 -1.08 -18.00 5.13
N VAL A 210 -0.64 -19.20 5.48
CA VAL A 210 -0.43 -20.26 4.51
C VAL A 210 -1.78 -20.68 3.91
N VAL A 211 -1.83 -20.77 2.59
CA VAL A 211 -2.98 -21.30 1.86
C VAL A 211 -2.66 -22.72 1.42
N ALA A 212 -3.40 -23.68 1.96
CA ALA A 212 -3.29 -25.10 1.60
C ALA A 212 -4.63 -25.60 1.06
N ASN A 213 -4.59 -26.33 -0.06
CA ASN A 213 -5.80 -26.85 -0.73
C ASN A 213 -6.87 -25.75 -1.01
N GLY A 214 -6.43 -24.54 -1.35
CA GLY A 214 -7.29 -23.41 -1.66
C GLY A 214 -7.95 -22.74 -0.44
N ARG A 215 -7.57 -23.09 0.78
CA ARG A 215 -8.10 -22.51 2.02
C ARG A 215 -6.98 -22.02 2.92
N LEU A 216 -7.26 -20.96 3.69
CA LEU A 216 -6.34 -20.46 4.70
C LEU A 216 -6.16 -21.51 5.81
N THR A 217 -4.94 -21.65 6.25
CA THR A 217 -4.60 -22.36 7.50
C THR A 217 -4.46 -21.36 8.65
N ASP A 218 -4.23 -21.84 9.85
CA ASP A 218 -3.88 -21.06 11.03
C ASP A 218 -2.37 -20.75 11.13
N GLU A 219 -1.58 -21.22 10.16
CA GLU A 219 -0.14 -20.97 10.09
C GLU A 219 0.12 -19.57 9.52
N ILE A 220 0.82 -18.74 10.30
CA ILE A 220 1.15 -17.36 9.93
C ILE A 220 2.55 -17.30 9.31
N ILE A 221 2.66 -16.62 8.18
CA ILE A 221 3.93 -16.38 7.49
C ILE A 221 4.59 -15.13 8.09
N MET A 222 5.76 -15.32 8.68
CA MET A 222 6.54 -14.22 9.30
C MET A 222 7.24 -13.34 8.27
N PRO A 223 7.48 -12.07 8.57
CA PRO A 223 7.14 -11.36 9.82
C PRO A 223 5.69 -10.88 9.86
N ILE A 224 5.11 -10.80 11.06
CA ILE A 224 3.80 -10.18 11.28
C ILE A 224 3.99 -8.65 11.19
N PRO A 225 3.20 -7.93 10.37
CA PRO A 225 3.32 -6.48 10.18
C PRO A 225 2.69 -5.67 11.31
N GLN A 226 3.18 -5.87 12.53
CA GLN A 226 2.78 -5.16 13.73
C GLN A 226 4.02 -4.62 14.45
N ASP A 227 3.96 -3.39 14.93
CA ASP A 227 5.04 -2.70 15.62
C ASP A 227 6.38 -2.80 14.83
N ASP A 228 7.45 -3.31 15.43
CA ASP A 228 8.75 -3.55 14.79
C ASP A 228 8.66 -4.51 13.59
N GLY A 229 7.69 -5.41 13.59
CA GLY A 229 7.44 -6.32 12.48
C GLY A 229 7.12 -5.59 11.17
N LYS A 230 6.50 -4.41 11.22
CA LYS A 230 6.28 -3.58 10.01
C LYS A 230 7.58 -3.22 9.32
N ALA A 231 8.62 -2.88 10.09
CA ALA A 231 9.94 -2.59 9.53
C ALA A 231 10.56 -3.83 8.87
N ASN A 232 10.34 -5.02 9.43
CA ASN A 232 10.87 -6.28 8.91
C ASN A 232 10.16 -6.76 7.64
N VAL A 233 8.89 -6.41 7.44
CA VAL A 233 8.12 -6.73 6.22
C VAL A 233 8.74 -6.05 4.99
N ILE A 234 9.26 -4.84 5.13
CA ILE A 234 9.83 -4.07 4.01
C ILE A 234 10.97 -4.83 3.32
N PRO A 235 12.07 -5.21 3.99
CA PRO A 235 13.14 -5.96 3.33
C PRO A 235 12.72 -7.38 2.95
N THR A 236 11.77 -7.98 3.65
CA THR A 236 11.34 -9.36 3.40
C THR A 236 10.49 -9.49 2.16
N PHE A 237 9.46 -8.67 2.01
CA PHE A 237 8.48 -8.80 0.94
C PHE A 237 8.59 -7.72 -0.14
N ILE A 238 8.87 -6.48 0.21
CA ILE A 238 9.02 -5.38 -0.77
C ILE A 238 10.42 -5.40 -1.40
N LYS A 239 11.43 -5.78 -0.64
CA LYS A 239 12.84 -5.92 -1.09
C LYS A 239 13.39 -4.63 -1.71
N ALA A 240 13.00 -3.49 -1.16
CA ALA A 240 13.51 -2.18 -1.52
C ALA A 240 13.45 -1.24 -0.32
N ARG A 241 14.41 -0.32 -0.24
CA ARG A 241 14.37 0.71 0.79
C ARG A 241 13.42 1.83 0.34
N PRO A 242 12.38 2.17 1.12
CA PRO A 242 11.41 3.17 0.70
C PRO A 242 11.99 4.59 0.75
N LEU A 243 11.63 5.41 -0.24
CA LEU A 243 11.90 6.83 -0.27
C LEU A 243 10.89 7.62 0.60
N ILE A 244 9.68 7.11 0.72
CA ILE A 244 8.60 7.72 1.50
C ILE A 244 7.98 6.65 2.37
N VAL A 245 7.74 6.98 3.63
CA VAL A 245 6.96 6.14 4.55
C VAL A 245 5.96 7.00 5.30
N GLY A 246 4.72 6.52 5.42
CA GLY A 246 3.67 7.19 6.17
C GLY A 246 3.00 6.25 7.17
N GLY A 247 2.64 6.81 8.34
CA GLY A 247 1.95 6.12 9.42
C GLY A 247 1.27 7.10 10.34
N ASN A 248 0.46 6.63 11.29
CA ASN A 248 -0.28 7.51 12.20
C ASN A 248 0.03 7.30 13.67
N SER A 249 0.55 6.16 14.04
CA SER A 249 0.68 5.72 15.42
C SER A 249 2.13 5.44 15.83
N ARG A 250 2.32 5.22 17.14
CA ARG A 250 3.61 4.78 17.68
C ARG A 250 4.04 3.41 17.13
N GLY A 251 3.10 2.53 16.82
CA GLY A 251 3.36 1.23 16.19
C GLY A 251 3.97 1.32 14.78
N ASP A 252 3.94 2.52 14.16
CA ASP A 252 4.53 2.75 12.83
C ASP A 252 5.95 3.31 12.87
N MET A 253 6.48 3.60 14.07
CA MET A 253 7.75 4.33 14.20
C MET A 253 8.93 3.57 13.58
N ASP A 254 9.01 2.27 13.77
CA ASP A 254 10.08 1.45 13.20
C ASP A 254 9.96 1.38 11.68
N MET A 255 8.73 1.29 11.15
CA MET A 255 8.46 1.39 9.72
C MET A 255 8.86 2.78 9.17
N LEU A 256 8.47 3.87 9.85
CA LEU A 256 8.84 5.23 9.45
C LEU A 256 10.37 5.41 9.39
N ASN A 257 11.12 4.74 10.28
CA ASN A 257 12.57 4.79 10.30
C ASN A 257 13.23 4.04 9.12
N GLN A 258 12.50 3.23 8.37
CA GLN A 258 13.00 2.63 7.12
C GLN A 258 13.08 3.63 5.97
N SER A 259 12.39 4.78 6.05
CA SER A 259 12.45 5.80 5.00
C SER A 259 13.85 6.40 4.87
N CYS A 260 14.36 6.48 3.65
CA CYS A 260 15.58 7.24 3.32
C CYS A 260 15.30 8.65 2.78
N GLY A 261 14.02 9.06 2.77
CA GLY A 261 13.60 10.40 2.33
C GLY A 261 12.53 10.99 3.23
N LEU A 262 11.29 11.09 2.76
CA LEU A 262 10.20 11.69 3.53
C LEU A 262 9.58 10.70 4.52
N LYS A 263 9.26 11.21 5.69
CA LYS A 263 8.41 10.54 6.69
C LYS A 263 7.14 11.37 6.87
N ILE A 264 5.99 10.75 6.68
CA ILE A 264 4.69 11.39 6.80
C ILE A 264 3.96 10.81 8.01
N VAL A 265 3.62 11.65 8.98
CA VAL A 265 2.85 11.22 10.15
C VAL A 265 1.48 11.85 10.08
N VAL A 266 0.49 10.99 9.94
CA VAL A 266 -0.92 11.37 9.79
C VAL A 266 -1.57 11.42 11.17
N ASN A 267 -2.21 12.55 11.52
CA ASN A 267 -2.96 12.73 12.76
C ASN A 267 -2.24 12.19 14.03
N PRO A 268 -0.98 12.59 14.29
CA PRO A 268 -0.25 12.06 15.43
C PRO A 268 -0.91 12.45 16.74
N ASP A 269 -1.09 11.48 17.64
CA ASP A 269 -1.39 11.73 19.01
C ASP A 269 -0.14 12.19 19.82
N ASP A 270 -0.33 12.58 21.08
CA ASP A 270 0.77 13.06 21.93
C ASP A 270 1.84 11.98 22.17
N THR A 271 1.46 10.70 22.22
CA THR A 271 2.42 9.60 22.41
C THR A 271 3.27 9.38 21.17
N THR A 272 2.67 9.51 20.01
CA THR A 272 3.38 9.44 18.72
C THR A 272 4.33 10.62 18.56
N ILE A 273 3.92 11.82 18.95
CA ILE A 273 4.76 13.03 18.94
C ILE A 273 5.98 12.85 19.84
N ARG A 274 5.77 12.42 21.09
CA ARG A 274 6.88 12.18 22.04
C ARG A 274 7.84 11.11 21.55
N GLY A 275 7.33 10.01 20.98
CA GLY A 275 8.18 8.98 20.41
C GLY A 275 9.07 9.45 19.26
N LYS A 276 8.72 10.58 18.62
CA LYS A 276 9.57 11.23 17.61
C LYS A 276 10.72 12.02 18.22
N GLU A 277 10.49 12.62 19.38
CA GLU A 277 11.48 13.44 20.09
C GLU A 277 12.55 12.56 20.72
N ASP A 278 12.17 11.38 21.18
CA ASP A 278 13.06 10.43 21.89
C ASP A 278 13.92 9.56 20.95
N GLY A 279 13.65 9.54 19.65
CA GLY A 279 14.34 8.67 18.70
C GLY A 279 15.18 9.41 17.65
N PRO A 280 16.26 8.79 17.12
CA PRO A 280 17.07 9.38 16.05
C PRO A 280 16.27 9.39 14.74
N MET A 281 15.38 10.34 14.57
CA MET A 281 14.66 10.55 13.34
C MET A 281 15.51 11.37 12.37
N ASN A 282 16.48 10.74 11.76
CA ASN A 282 17.22 11.31 10.64
C ASN A 282 16.29 11.31 9.40
N GLY A 283 15.66 12.44 9.12
CA GLY A 283 14.83 12.62 7.93
C GLY A 283 13.73 13.66 8.14
N TYR A 284 13.21 14.14 7.02
CA TYR A 284 12.14 15.13 7.03
C TYR A 284 10.82 14.50 7.48
N THR A 285 10.32 14.96 8.62
CA THR A 285 8.99 14.57 9.10
C THR A 285 8.01 15.64 8.66
N VAL A 286 7.02 15.25 7.89
CA VAL A 286 5.88 16.11 7.60
C VAL A 286 4.82 15.78 8.62
N LYS A 287 4.58 16.70 9.55
CA LYS A 287 3.51 16.61 10.51
C LYS A 287 2.25 17.16 9.87
N GLN A 288 1.18 16.38 9.85
CA GLN A 288 -0.08 16.79 9.29
C GLN A 288 -1.14 16.84 10.34
N TYR A 289 -1.89 17.91 10.34
CA TYR A 289 -3.10 18.05 11.10
C TYR A 289 -4.26 18.02 10.12
N TRP A 290 -4.98 16.93 10.11
CA TRP A 290 -6.29 16.89 9.49
C TRP A 290 -7.20 17.78 10.34
N GLY A 291 -7.84 18.74 9.73
CA GLY A 291 -8.97 19.37 10.39
C GLY A 291 -9.95 18.27 10.81
N LYS A 292 -10.72 18.49 11.84
CA LYS A 292 -11.62 17.59 12.58
C LYS A 292 -12.49 16.57 11.78
N ARG A 293 -12.29 16.42 10.49
CA ARG A 293 -12.95 15.42 9.64
C ARG A 293 -12.21 14.10 9.77
N GLY A 294 -12.78 13.17 10.52
CA GLY A 294 -12.39 11.78 10.53
C GLY A 294 -11.44 11.36 11.64
N SER A 295 -10.98 12.22 12.51
CA SER A 295 -10.49 11.78 13.80
C SER A 295 -11.68 11.30 14.60
N GLY A 296 -12.09 10.06 14.36
CA GLY A 296 -13.12 9.43 15.16
C GLY A 296 -12.60 9.06 16.52
N HIS A 297 -11.88 9.93 17.21
CA HIS A 297 -11.77 9.84 18.64
C HIS A 297 -13.15 10.13 19.21
N ARG A 298 -13.93 9.09 19.40
CA ARG A 298 -14.90 9.10 20.48
C ARG A 298 -14.07 8.92 21.75
N GLU A 299 -14.00 9.97 22.55
CA GLU A 299 -13.80 9.83 23.98
C GLU A 299 -14.83 8.78 24.43
N MET A 300 -14.33 7.67 24.97
CA MET A 300 -15.17 6.74 25.72
C MET A 300 -15.45 7.34 27.09
#